data_ffb95f227df0f599d998a0ae65fdff63
#
_entry.id   ffb95f227df0f599d998a0ae65fdff63
#
_cell.length_a   1.000
_cell.length_b   1.000
_cell.length_c   1.000
_cell.angle_alpha   90.00
_cell.angle_beta   90.00
_cell.angle_gamma   90.00
#
_symmetry.space_group_name_H-M   'P 1'
#
loop_
_entity.id
_entity.type
_entity.pdbx_description
1 polymer ?
#
loop_
_entity_poly.entity_id
_entity_poly.type
_entity_poly.pdbx_seq_one_letter_code
_entity_poly.pdbx_strand_id
1 'polypeptide(L)'
;MKTRLIVVLLGFLGSGMFVACRDDASDKDDDRPGKAVELAFQAKYPGATGVEWESKGVFREADFTLNGREYEAWFNTSGIWLQTEYAVTYTSVPAAIKDFIANSIDYPPTLWTPDAATEVLERKNYPDWYAVELENGANEVTIWADAEAYLHRAVVEDYSGNDIPQTILTFVTQNYRQALLTEVGKWSDGAYQANMLDGNEAKQIYFDRSMNWQYTEWPVLFSEVPAVVKEVLNSTAYENYTVRSVDYRQFPQGDRYHFVLTPKQQPGLDMALDIDLQGNIITQ
;
A
#
# COMPACT_ATOMS: atom_id res chain seq x y z
N MET A 1 16.34 -23.42 -10.09
CA MET A 1 15.68 -22.99 -8.86
C MET A 1 16.37 -21.72 -8.40
N LYS A 2 15.84 -20.59 -8.79
CA LYS A 2 16.19 -19.28 -8.21
C LYS A 2 15.01 -18.93 -7.33
N THR A 3 15.14 -19.27 -6.05
CA THR A 3 14.26 -18.75 -5.02
C THR A 3 14.45 -17.22 -5.06
N ARG A 4 13.59 -16.53 -5.76
CA ARG A 4 13.37 -15.13 -5.49
C ARG A 4 12.56 -15.12 -4.20
N LEU A 5 13.22 -15.02 -3.07
CA LEU A 5 12.66 -14.32 -1.96
C LEU A 5 12.22 -12.99 -2.57
N ILE A 6 10.95 -12.75 -2.65
CA ILE A 6 10.43 -11.40 -2.67
C ILE A 6 10.53 -10.92 -1.22
N VAL A 7 11.70 -10.89 -0.73
CA VAL A 7 12.18 -9.78 0.02
C VAL A 7 12.15 -8.70 -1.06
N VAL A 8 11.34 -7.70 -0.93
CA VAL A 8 11.71 -6.41 -1.44
C VAL A 8 12.97 -6.05 -0.68
N LEU A 9 14.00 -6.81 -0.97
CA LEU A 9 15.34 -6.33 -0.97
C LEU A 9 15.35 -5.32 -2.13
N LEU A 10 14.76 -4.19 -1.89
CA LEU A 10 15.35 -2.94 -2.28
C LEU A 10 16.64 -2.81 -1.46
N GLY A 11 17.40 -3.91 -1.42
CA GLY A 11 18.81 -3.91 -1.25
C GLY A 11 19.37 -3.19 -2.43
N PHE A 12 19.46 -1.91 -2.34
CA PHE A 12 20.17 -1.05 -3.24
C PHE A 12 21.64 -1.46 -3.29
N LEU A 13 21.94 -2.35 -4.25
CA LEU A 13 23.20 -2.29 -4.97
C LEU A 13 22.91 -1.55 -6.27
N GLY A 14 22.99 -0.26 -6.24
CA GLY A 14 22.79 0.53 -7.45
C GLY A 14 23.14 1.98 -7.23
N SER A 15 24.45 2.24 -7.10
CA SER A 15 25.02 3.55 -7.38
C SER A 15 24.47 4.11 -8.69
N GLY A 16 23.81 5.24 -8.64
CA GLY A 16 23.32 5.93 -9.83
C GLY A 16 22.90 7.34 -9.56
N MET A 17 23.86 8.20 -9.31
CA MET A 17 23.98 9.61 -9.68
C MET A 17 22.81 10.56 -9.31
N PHE A 18 22.88 11.10 -8.10
CA PHE A 18 22.85 12.55 -8.02
C PHE A 18 24.29 13.03 -7.81
N VAL A 19 24.79 13.74 -8.83
CA VAL A 19 26.09 14.40 -8.81
C VAL A 19 26.05 15.52 -7.77
N ALA A 20 26.67 15.28 -6.64
CA ALA A 20 27.32 16.33 -5.87
C ALA A 20 28.51 15.70 -5.15
N CYS A 21 29.67 16.09 -5.60
CA CYS A 21 30.97 15.73 -5.02
C CYS A 21 31.02 16.03 -3.52
N ARG A 22 31.45 15.05 -2.70
CA ARG A 22 32.68 15.14 -1.94
C ARG A 22 32.86 13.91 -1.06
N ASP A 23 34.06 13.34 -1.18
CA ASP A 23 34.63 12.42 -0.19
C ASP A 23 34.56 13.03 1.20
N ASP A 24 33.97 12.26 2.14
CA ASP A 24 34.57 12.08 3.46
C ASP A 24 33.88 10.89 4.16
N ALA A 25 34.70 9.96 4.62
CA ALA A 25 34.33 8.78 5.37
C ALA A 25 33.89 9.18 6.78
N SER A 26 32.56 9.40 7.00
CA SER A 26 31.98 9.56 8.36
C SER A 26 30.44 9.57 8.42
N ASP A 27 29.68 8.82 7.61
CA ASP A 27 28.21 8.90 7.60
C ASP A 27 27.48 7.66 8.14
N LYS A 28 27.98 7.06 9.22
CA LYS A 28 27.18 6.11 10.01
C LYS A 28 26.26 6.76 11.06
N ASP A 29 26.34 8.05 11.24
CA ASP A 29 25.52 8.79 12.25
C ASP A 29 24.24 9.39 11.66
N ASP A 30 24.07 9.43 10.33
CA ASP A 30 22.91 10.05 9.67
C ASP A 30 21.71 9.08 9.53
N ASP A 31 21.94 7.78 9.67
CA ASP A 31 20.89 6.76 9.62
C ASP A 31 20.17 6.55 10.96
N ARG A 32 20.69 7.11 12.06
CA ARG A 32 20.01 7.01 13.35
C ARG A 32 18.69 7.76 13.34
N PRO A 33 17.58 7.08 13.71
CA PRO A 33 16.30 7.75 13.81
C PRO A 33 16.33 8.75 14.96
N GLY A 34 15.55 9.84 14.82
CA GLY A 34 15.31 10.75 15.93
C GLY A 34 14.54 10.06 17.07
N LYS A 35 14.67 10.59 18.28
CA LYS A 35 14.04 10.01 19.49
C LYS A 35 12.54 9.72 19.34
N ALA A 36 11.79 10.53 18.60
CA ALA A 36 10.36 10.32 18.37
C ALA A 36 10.11 9.00 17.59
N VAL A 37 10.93 8.73 16.58
CA VAL A 37 10.85 7.51 15.78
C VAL A 37 11.24 6.29 16.62
N GLU A 38 12.34 6.37 17.40
CA GLU A 38 12.76 5.28 18.28
C GLU A 38 11.67 4.90 19.30
N LEU A 39 11.03 5.90 19.93
CA LEU A 39 9.95 5.67 20.88
C LEU A 39 8.71 5.04 20.21
N ALA A 40 8.34 5.53 19.03
CA ALA A 40 7.23 4.97 18.25
C ALA A 40 7.49 3.52 17.84
N PHE A 41 8.71 3.24 17.37
CA PHE A 41 9.14 1.90 17.01
C PHE A 41 9.09 0.94 18.21
N GLN A 42 9.70 1.33 19.34
CA GLN A 42 9.70 0.50 20.56
C GLN A 42 8.28 0.24 21.08
N ALA A 43 7.38 1.22 20.97
CA ALA A 43 5.98 1.06 21.35
C ALA A 43 5.22 0.10 20.46
N LYS A 44 5.49 0.11 19.15
CA LYS A 44 4.80 -0.74 18.17
C LYS A 44 5.39 -2.15 18.11
N TYR A 45 6.70 -2.30 18.27
CA TYR A 45 7.41 -3.58 18.13
C TYR A 45 8.21 -3.94 19.40
N PRO A 46 7.54 -4.13 20.56
CA PRO A 46 8.22 -4.51 21.77
C PRO A 46 8.87 -5.89 21.61
N GLY A 47 10.17 -5.98 21.90
CA GLY A 47 10.93 -7.21 21.75
C GLY A 47 11.61 -7.41 20.39
N ALA A 48 11.56 -6.43 19.50
CA ALA A 48 12.34 -6.42 18.25
C ALA A 48 13.85 -6.52 18.57
N THR A 49 14.57 -7.29 17.74
CA THR A 49 16.03 -7.51 17.86
C THR A 49 16.68 -7.31 16.49
N GLY A 50 18.00 -7.05 16.46
CA GLY A 50 18.75 -6.87 15.21
C GLY A 50 18.28 -5.65 14.42
N VAL A 51 17.87 -4.58 15.12
CA VAL A 51 17.30 -3.39 14.46
C VAL A 51 18.38 -2.61 13.74
N GLU A 52 18.22 -2.49 12.45
CA GLU A 52 19.02 -1.64 11.56
C GLU A 52 18.15 -0.53 11.01
N TRP A 53 18.72 0.68 10.85
CA TRP A 53 17.99 1.84 10.37
C TRP A 53 18.57 2.35 9.07
N GLU A 54 17.69 2.77 8.16
CA GLU A 54 18.08 3.44 6.93
C GLU A 54 17.28 4.74 6.74
N SER A 55 17.97 5.78 6.26
CA SER A 55 17.36 7.05 5.91
C SER A 55 16.84 7.00 4.48
N LYS A 56 15.53 7.18 4.29
CA LYS A 56 14.87 7.27 2.98
C LYS A 56 14.26 8.68 2.83
N GLY A 57 15.11 9.68 2.66
CA GLY A 57 14.69 11.08 2.62
C GLY A 57 14.10 11.54 3.95
N VAL A 58 12.81 11.91 3.96
CA VAL A 58 12.09 12.33 5.17
C VAL A 58 11.48 11.15 5.94
N PHE A 59 11.77 9.94 5.54
CA PHE A 59 11.32 8.71 6.20
C PHE A 59 12.48 7.96 6.82
N ARG A 60 12.17 7.06 7.72
CA ARG A 60 13.10 6.13 8.36
C ARG A 60 12.56 4.73 8.21
N GLU A 61 13.36 3.86 7.69
CA GLU A 61 13.11 2.44 7.55
C GLU A 61 13.85 1.69 8.64
N ALA A 62 13.16 0.76 9.27
CA ALA A 62 13.73 -0.16 10.26
C ALA A 62 13.63 -1.58 9.74
N ASP A 63 14.78 -2.25 9.59
CA ASP A 63 14.87 -3.69 9.41
C ASP A 63 15.07 -4.35 10.76
N PHE A 64 14.29 -5.35 11.10
CA PHE A 64 14.38 -6.00 12.40
C PHE A 64 13.80 -7.41 12.40
N THR A 65 14.18 -8.17 13.44
CA THR A 65 13.59 -9.49 13.71
C THR A 65 12.64 -9.40 14.90
N LEU A 66 11.42 -9.93 14.73
CA LEU A 66 10.44 -10.06 15.81
C LEU A 66 9.85 -11.47 15.79
N ASN A 67 9.92 -12.20 16.92
CA ASN A 67 9.45 -13.58 17.03
C ASN A 67 10.03 -14.53 15.98
N GLY A 68 11.27 -14.30 15.56
CA GLY A 68 11.99 -15.13 14.58
C GLY A 68 11.61 -14.87 13.11
N ARG A 69 10.91 -13.77 12.82
CA ARG A 69 10.56 -13.32 11.48
C ARG A 69 11.19 -11.97 11.22
N GLU A 70 11.61 -11.72 9.99
CA GLU A 70 12.12 -10.45 9.51
C GLU A 70 10.97 -9.53 9.13
N TYR A 71 11.13 -8.24 9.43
CA TYR A 71 10.18 -7.14 9.17
C TYR A 71 10.93 -5.92 8.68
N GLU A 72 10.27 -5.18 7.81
CA GLU A 72 10.65 -3.83 7.41
C GLU A 72 9.53 -2.87 7.81
N ALA A 73 9.85 -1.76 8.48
CA ALA A 73 8.84 -0.81 8.93
C ALA A 73 9.26 0.64 8.67
N TRP A 74 8.32 1.43 8.15
CA TRP A 74 8.55 2.83 7.78
C TRP A 74 7.84 3.79 8.71
N PHE A 75 8.58 4.81 9.11
CA PHE A 75 8.12 5.91 9.93
C PHE A 75 8.49 7.23 9.28
N ASN A 76 7.68 8.27 9.47
CA ASN A 76 8.16 9.61 9.19
C ASN A 76 9.03 10.14 10.34
N THR A 77 9.72 11.26 10.13
CA THR A 77 10.62 11.85 11.14
C THR A 77 9.91 12.31 12.42
N SER A 78 8.58 12.43 12.43
CA SER A 78 7.79 12.73 13.62
C SER A 78 7.42 11.48 14.44
N GLY A 79 7.81 10.27 13.98
CA GLY A 79 7.50 9.02 14.65
C GLY A 79 6.12 8.45 14.28
N ILE A 80 5.48 8.96 13.23
CA ILE A 80 4.24 8.35 12.72
C ILE A 80 4.62 7.11 11.92
N TRP A 81 4.12 5.95 12.34
CA TRP A 81 4.21 4.71 11.58
C TRP A 81 3.31 4.78 10.34
N LEU A 82 3.82 4.32 9.20
CA LEU A 82 3.14 4.39 7.92
C LEU A 82 2.90 3.02 7.29
N GLN A 83 3.88 2.13 7.37
CA GLN A 83 3.86 0.84 6.69
C GLN A 83 4.74 -0.17 7.40
N THR A 84 4.42 -1.46 7.25
CA THR A 84 5.26 -2.61 7.63
C THR A 84 5.09 -3.71 6.61
N GLU A 85 6.18 -4.33 6.23
CA GLU A 85 6.22 -5.48 5.34
C GLU A 85 6.87 -6.67 6.04
N TYR A 86 6.36 -7.86 5.76
CA TYR A 86 6.93 -9.11 6.25
C TYR A 86 6.37 -10.30 5.46
N ALA A 87 7.10 -11.43 5.46
CA ALA A 87 6.66 -12.64 4.79
C ALA A 87 6.00 -13.64 5.74
N VAL A 88 4.97 -14.32 5.25
CA VAL A 88 4.35 -15.48 5.90
C VAL A 88 4.39 -16.68 4.96
N THR A 89 4.18 -17.89 5.49
CA THR A 89 3.97 -19.05 4.62
C THR A 89 2.57 -19.00 3.98
N TYR A 90 2.42 -19.47 2.75
CA TYR A 90 1.11 -19.57 2.09
C TYR A 90 0.07 -20.31 2.94
N THR A 91 0.48 -21.31 3.72
CA THR A 91 -0.42 -22.02 4.63
C THR A 91 -1.05 -21.13 5.70
N SER A 92 -0.38 -20.02 6.07
CA SER A 92 -0.84 -19.05 7.07
C SER A 92 -1.73 -17.95 6.47
N VAL A 93 -1.85 -17.87 5.14
CA VAL A 93 -2.71 -16.90 4.45
C VAL A 93 -4.17 -17.14 4.83
N PRO A 94 -5.00 -16.10 5.00
CA PRO A 94 -6.44 -16.22 5.30
C PRO A 94 -7.18 -17.16 4.35
N ALA A 95 -8.13 -17.92 4.92
CA ALA A 95 -8.88 -18.93 4.15
C ALA A 95 -9.63 -18.30 2.96
N ALA A 96 -10.20 -17.11 3.12
CA ALA A 96 -10.93 -16.43 2.06
C ALA A 96 -10.06 -16.17 0.81
N ILE A 97 -8.79 -15.79 1.00
CA ILE A 97 -7.84 -15.59 -0.10
C ILE A 97 -7.52 -16.92 -0.79
N LYS A 98 -7.27 -17.97 0.01
CA LYS A 98 -7.02 -19.31 -0.55
C LYS A 98 -8.21 -19.86 -1.33
N ASP A 99 -9.42 -19.63 -0.84
CA ASP A 99 -10.65 -20.02 -1.51
C ASP A 99 -10.86 -19.20 -2.80
N PHE A 100 -10.56 -17.90 -2.78
CA PHE A 100 -10.59 -17.05 -3.96
C PHE A 100 -9.64 -17.57 -5.05
N ILE A 101 -8.38 -17.85 -4.69
CA ILE A 101 -7.38 -18.39 -5.63
C ILE A 101 -7.78 -19.78 -6.14
N ALA A 102 -8.25 -20.67 -5.25
CA ALA A 102 -8.65 -22.01 -5.62
C ALA A 102 -9.85 -22.06 -6.60
N ASN A 103 -10.69 -21.03 -6.61
CA ASN A 103 -11.83 -20.89 -7.51
C ASN A 103 -11.59 -19.90 -8.66
N SER A 104 -10.36 -19.42 -8.85
CA SER A 104 -10.02 -18.47 -9.90
C SER A 104 -10.24 -19.09 -11.29
N ILE A 105 -10.95 -18.36 -12.16
CA ILE A 105 -11.14 -18.73 -13.57
C ILE A 105 -9.91 -18.29 -14.40
N ASP A 106 -9.35 -17.14 -14.09
CA ASP A 106 -8.22 -16.55 -14.82
C ASP A 106 -6.90 -17.24 -14.47
N TYR A 107 -6.77 -17.70 -13.22
CA TYR A 107 -5.57 -18.35 -12.68
C TYR A 107 -5.92 -19.72 -12.06
N PRO A 108 -6.43 -20.68 -12.89
CA PRO A 108 -6.92 -21.94 -12.38
C PRO A 108 -5.80 -22.77 -11.69
N PRO A 109 -6.07 -23.41 -10.54
CA PRO A 109 -5.06 -24.12 -9.75
C PRO A 109 -4.51 -25.38 -10.47
N THR A 110 -5.11 -25.78 -11.59
CA THR A 110 -4.57 -26.83 -12.46
C THR A 110 -3.37 -26.37 -13.29
N LEU A 111 -3.17 -25.07 -13.43
CA LEU A 111 -2.09 -24.45 -14.22
C LEU A 111 -1.19 -23.55 -13.38
N TRP A 112 -1.72 -22.94 -12.34
CA TRP A 112 -1.03 -21.97 -11.50
C TRP A 112 -0.80 -22.52 -10.10
N THR A 113 0.40 -22.33 -9.57
CA THR A 113 0.80 -22.81 -8.25
C THR A 113 1.21 -21.63 -7.37
N PRO A 114 0.62 -21.46 -6.19
CA PRO A 114 1.06 -20.44 -5.24
C PRO A 114 2.49 -20.70 -4.75
N ASP A 115 3.29 -19.63 -4.62
CA ASP A 115 4.58 -19.73 -3.95
C ASP A 115 4.41 -20.09 -2.46
N ALA A 116 5.47 -20.64 -1.88
CA ALA A 116 5.51 -21.04 -0.48
C ALA A 116 5.47 -19.81 0.47
N ALA A 117 6.00 -18.68 0.04
CA ALA A 117 5.98 -17.42 0.78
C ALA A 117 4.91 -16.47 0.23
N THR A 118 4.33 -15.68 1.12
CA THR A 118 3.37 -14.63 0.81
C THR A 118 3.80 -13.39 1.56
N GLU A 119 3.91 -12.29 0.87
CA GLU A 119 4.17 -11.00 1.48
C GLU A 119 2.92 -10.43 2.13
N VAL A 120 3.08 -9.81 3.30
CA VAL A 120 2.02 -9.09 4.01
C VAL A 120 2.44 -7.62 4.10
N LEU A 121 1.55 -6.75 3.63
CA LEU A 121 1.70 -5.31 3.66
C LEU A 121 0.67 -4.71 4.62
N GLU A 122 1.13 -4.29 5.80
CA GLU A 122 0.36 -3.49 6.73
C GLU A 122 0.60 -2.01 6.45
N ARG A 123 -0.46 -1.21 6.32
CA ARG A 123 -0.35 0.24 6.13
C ARG A 123 -1.30 1.00 7.04
N LYS A 124 -0.90 2.19 7.40
CA LYS A 124 -1.70 3.07 8.26
C LYS A 124 -3.11 3.24 7.70
N ASN A 125 -4.12 2.89 8.51
CA ASN A 125 -5.54 2.98 8.21
C ASN A 125 -6.06 2.07 7.06
N TYR A 126 -5.20 1.29 6.39
CA TYR A 126 -5.62 0.28 5.43
C TYR A 126 -5.90 -1.06 6.11
N PRO A 127 -6.70 -1.93 5.51
CA PRO A 127 -6.67 -3.35 5.85
C PRO A 127 -5.30 -3.94 5.49
N ASP A 128 -4.92 -5.05 6.12
CA ASP A 128 -3.71 -5.79 5.73
C ASP A 128 -3.91 -6.39 4.34
N TRP A 129 -2.88 -6.25 3.50
CA TRP A 129 -2.83 -6.83 2.17
C TRP A 129 -1.89 -8.01 2.14
N TYR A 130 -2.27 -9.02 1.39
CA TYR A 130 -1.52 -10.26 1.14
C TYR A 130 -1.18 -10.32 -0.34
N ALA A 131 0.10 -10.39 -0.67
CA ALA A 131 0.62 -10.58 -2.02
C ALA A 131 0.96 -12.05 -2.23
N VAL A 132 0.08 -12.78 -2.88
CA VAL A 132 0.29 -14.19 -3.22
C VAL A 132 0.79 -14.29 -4.65
N GLU A 133 2.05 -14.68 -4.82
CA GLU A 133 2.61 -14.96 -6.13
C GLU A 133 2.11 -16.31 -6.63
N LEU A 134 1.66 -16.34 -7.89
CA LEU A 134 1.24 -17.54 -8.60
C LEU A 134 2.15 -17.75 -9.80
N GLU A 135 2.66 -18.97 -9.95
CA GLU A 135 3.56 -19.36 -11.03
C GLU A 135 2.88 -20.32 -12.01
N ASN A 136 3.15 -20.13 -13.30
CA ASN A 136 2.83 -21.07 -14.38
C ASN A 136 4.01 -21.12 -15.37
N GLY A 137 4.94 -22.02 -15.15
CA GLY A 137 6.17 -22.14 -15.92
C GLY A 137 7.08 -20.93 -15.77
N ALA A 138 7.13 -20.07 -16.78
CA ALA A 138 7.89 -18.82 -16.75
C ALA A 138 7.02 -17.58 -16.53
N ASN A 139 5.71 -17.77 -16.41
CA ASN A 139 4.78 -16.68 -16.16
C ASN A 139 4.51 -16.57 -14.67
N GLU A 140 4.46 -15.35 -14.18
CA GLU A 140 4.20 -15.00 -12.80
C GLU A 140 3.05 -13.98 -12.76
N VAL A 141 2.25 -14.04 -11.71
CA VAL A 141 1.24 -13.02 -11.39
C VAL A 141 1.10 -12.92 -9.88
N THR A 142 1.05 -11.73 -9.35
CA THR A 142 0.84 -11.51 -7.93
C THR A 142 -0.62 -11.13 -7.67
N ILE A 143 -1.29 -11.92 -6.88
CA ILE A 143 -2.65 -11.63 -6.40
C ILE A 143 -2.54 -10.87 -5.08
N TRP A 144 -2.83 -9.59 -5.13
CA TRP A 144 -3.00 -8.76 -3.96
C TRP A 144 -4.44 -8.85 -3.47
N ALA A 145 -4.64 -9.16 -2.21
CA ALA A 145 -5.97 -9.25 -1.61
C ALA A 145 -5.95 -8.85 -0.14
N ASP A 146 -7.05 -8.25 0.35
CA ASP A 146 -7.30 -8.10 1.78
C ASP A 146 -7.65 -9.44 2.42
N ALA A 147 -7.65 -9.52 3.75
CA ALA A 147 -7.86 -10.77 4.48
C ALA A 147 -9.20 -11.47 4.18
N GLU A 148 -10.20 -10.74 3.70
CA GLU A 148 -11.54 -11.22 3.34
C GLU A 148 -11.67 -11.53 1.84
N ALA A 149 -10.61 -11.26 1.05
CA ALA A 149 -10.61 -11.32 -0.41
C ALA A 149 -11.70 -10.44 -1.07
N TYR A 150 -12.19 -9.46 -0.33
CA TYR A 150 -13.20 -8.51 -0.80
C TYR A 150 -12.58 -7.52 -1.80
N LEU A 151 -11.45 -6.94 -1.43
CA LEU A 151 -10.62 -6.15 -2.34
C LEU A 151 -9.50 -7.06 -2.86
N HIS A 152 -9.41 -7.20 -4.17
CA HIS A 152 -8.34 -7.99 -4.78
C HIS A 152 -7.98 -7.45 -6.17
N ARG A 153 -6.76 -7.72 -6.57
CA ARG A 153 -6.25 -7.35 -7.90
C ARG A 153 -5.14 -8.30 -8.33
N ALA A 154 -4.96 -8.45 -9.63
CA ALA A 154 -3.86 -9.20 -10.21
C ALA A 154 -2.83 -8.23 -10.80
N VAL A 155 -1.59 -8.31 -10.32
CA VAL A 155 -0.44 -7.55 -10.81
C VAL A 155 0.39 -8.49 -11.68
N VAL A 156 0.63 -8.10 -12.92
CA VAL A 156 1.32 -8.90 -13.94
C VAL A 156 2.74 -8.43 -14.23
N GLU A 157 3.09 -7.22 -13.83
CA GLU A 157 4.42 -6.65 -13.93
C GLU A 157 4.67 -5.73 -12.73
N ASP A 158 5.77 -5.96 -12.00
CA ASP A 158 6.24 -5.09 -10.93
C ASP A 158 7.46 -4.31 -11.40
N TYR A 159 7.54 -3.04 -10.98
CA TYR A 159 8.60 -2.14 -11.39
C TYR A 159 9.35 -1.61 -10.18
N SER A 160 10.67 -1.63 -10.23
CA SER A 160 11.53 -1.11 -9.17
C SER A 160 12.72 -0.33 -9.73
N GLY A 161 13.24 0.59 -8.94
CA GLY A 161 14.45 1.33 -9.29
C GLY A 161 14.35 2.02 -10.66
N ASN A 162 15.26 1.67 -11.58
CA ASN A 162 15.33 2.30 -12.90
C ASN A 162 14.25 1.84 -13.89
N ASP A 163 13.53 0.76 -13.57
CA ASP A 163 12.51 0.20 -14.46
C ASP A 163 11.13 0.88 -14.25
N ILE A 164 10.98 1.68 -13.19
CA ILE A 164 9.76 2.43 -12.94
C ILE A 164 9.47 3.35 -14.14
N PRO A 165 8.25 3.31 -14.71
CA PRO A 165 7.90 4.16 -15.84
C PRO A 165 8.12 5.65 -15.55
N GLN A 166 8.86 6.33 -16.44
CA GLN A 166 9.23 7.74 -16.25
C GLN A 166 8.03 8.67 -16.07
N THR A 167 6.88 8.33 -16.65
CA THR A 167 5.64 9.10 -16.47
C THR A 167 5.19 9.10 -15.02
N ILE A 168 5.25 7.94 -14.35
CA ILE A 168 4.89 7.79 -12.93
C ILE A 168 5.88 8.56 -12.06
N LEU A 169 7.19 8.39 -12.28
CA LEU A 169 8.23 9.12 -11.54
C LEU A 169 8.06 10.64 -11.69
N THR A 170 7.79 11.11 -12.91
CA THR A 170 7.58 12.54 -13.18
C THR A 170 6.35 13.06 -12.46
N PHE A 171 5.23 12.32 -12.51
CA PHE A 171 4.02 12.71 -11.81
C PHE A 171 4.23 12.83 -10.30
N VAL A 172 4.85 11.82 -9.68
CA VAL A 172 5.11 11.80 -8.24
C VAL A 172 6.05 12.95 -7.85
N THR A 173 7.15 13.14 -8.56
CA THR A 173 8.11 14.20 -8.27
C THR A 173 7.51 15.60 -8.37
N GLN A 174 6.58 15.81 -9.31
CA GLN A 174 5.93 17.11 -9.51
C GLN A 174 4.84 17.41 -8.47
N ASN A 175 4.07 16.39 -8.08
CA ASN A 175 2.89 16.57 -7.23
C ASN A 175 3.14 16.21 -5.76
N TYR A 176 4.11 15.33 -5.46
CA TYR A 176 4.42 14.80 -4.12
C TYR A 176 5.93 14.82 -3.89
N ARG A 177 6.50 16.02 -3.74
CA ARG A 177 7.96 16.27 -3.79
C ARG A 177 8.81 15.49 -2.79
N GLN A 178 8.24 15.11 -1.65
CA GLN A 178 8.95 14.39 -0.59
C GLN A 178 8.43 12.95 -0.43
N ALA A 179 7.57 12.51 -1.35
CA ALA A 179 7.05 11.16 -1.29
C ALA A 179 8.12 10.12 -1.61
N LEU A 180 8.02 8.98 -0.98
CA LEU A 180 8.79 7.78 -1.25
C LEU A 180 7.86 6.77 -1.94
N LEU A 181 8.18 6.42 -3.19
CA LEU A 181 7.52 5.28 -3.86
C LEU A 181 7.99 3.98 -3.20
N THR A 182 7.05 3.16 -2.77
CA THR A 182 7.34 1.85 -2.16
C THR A 182 7.08 0.70 -3.13
N GLU A 183 6.12 0.86 -4.05
CA GLU A 183 5.77 -0.17 -5.01
C GLU A 183 5.17 0.47 -6.27
N VAL A 184 5.42 -0.11 -7.43
CA VAL A 184 4.75 0.24 -8.69
C VAL A 184 4.41 -1.03 -9.44
N GLY A 185 3.13 -1.26 -9.73
CA GLY A 185 2.66 -2.45 -10.42
C GLY A 185 1.76 -2.13 -11.60
N LYS A 186 1.77 -3.02 -12.59
CA LYS A 186 0.83 -3.02 -13.70
C LYS A 186 -0.19 -4.13 -13.51
N TRP A 187 -1.44 -3.78 -13.60
CA TRP A 187 -2.54 -4.72 -13.45
C TRP A 187 -2.80 -5.53 -14.72
N SER A 188 -3.47 -6.66 -14.55
CA SER A 188 -3.85 -7.54 -15.65
C SER A 188 -4.71 -6.86 -16.72
N ASP A 189 -5.45 -5.82 -16.38
CA ASP A 189 -6.22 -5.00 -17.31
C ASP A 189 -5.41 -3.92 -18.03
N GLY A 190 -4.12 -3.78 -17.68
CA GLY A 190 -3.17 -2.83 -18.26
C GLY A 190 -3.09 -1.47 -17.57
N ALA A 191 -3.89 -1.21 -16.51
CA ALA A 191 -3.77 -0.03 -15.67
C ALA A 191 -2.54 -0.14 -14.75
N TYR A 192 -2.14 0.98 -14.14
CA TYR A 192 -0.98 1.00 -13.22
C TYR A 192 -1.41 1.54 -11.86
N GLN A 193 -0.77 1.00 -10.83
CA GLN A 193 -0.85 1.52 -9.47
C GLN A 193 0.55 1.78 -8.93
N ALA A 194 0.68 2.82 -8.14
CA ALA A 194 1.86 3.08 -7.33
C ALA A 194 1.46 3.28 -5.88
N ASN A 195 2.19 2.64 -4.96
CA ASN A 195 2.10 2.90 -3.54
C ASN A 195 3.20 3.88 -3.15
N MET A 196 2.89 4.81 -2.25
CA MET A 196 3.87 5.79 -1.77
C MET A 196 3.60 6.18 -0.32
N LEU A 197 4.65 6.60 0.34
CA LEU A 197 4.59 7.32 1.61
C LEU A 197 4.71 8.82 1.34
N ASP A 198 3.77 9.62 1.84
CA ASP A 198 3.79 11.08 1.67
C ASP A 198 3.29 11.77 2.93
N GLY A 199 4.19 12.51 3.60
CA GLY A 199 3.91 13.18 4.86
C GLY A 199 3.55 12.22 5.98
N ASN A 200 2.28 12.19 6.36
CA ASN A 200 1.76 11.35 7.44
C ASN A 200 0.93 10.17 6.93
N GLU A 201 0.87 9.96 5.61
CA GLU A 201 -0.04 8.99 5.00
C GLU A 201 0.70 8.01 4.08
N ALA A 202 0.20 6.78 4.06
CA ALA A 202 0.46 5.83 2.99
C ALA A 202 -0.63 6.03 1.92
N LYS A 203 -0.22 6.28 0.68
CA LYS A 203 -1.14 6.63 -0.42
C LYS A 203 -1.03 5.66 -1.58
N GLN A 204 -2.10 5.55 -2.35
CA GLN A 204 -2.15 4.81 -3.62
C GLN A 204 -2.47 5.76 -4.77
N ILE A 205 -1.73 5.64 -5.86
CA ILE A 205 -1.92 6.43 -7.08
C ILE A 205 -2.35 5.48 -8.19
N TYR A 206 -3.38 5.86 -8.92
CA TYR A 206 -3.93 5.07 -10.01
C TYR A 206 -3.76 5.77 -11.34
N PHE A 207 -3.30 5.03 -12.34
CA PHE A 207 -3.12 5.46 -13.72
C PHE A 207 -3.87 4.52 -14.66
N ASP A 208 -4.42 5.07 -15.74
CA ASP A 208 -5.01 4.25 -16.80
C ASP A 208 -3.92 3.52 -17.62
N ARG A 209 -4.36 2.73 -18.63
CA ARG A 209 -3.48 2.01 -19.54
C ARG A 209 -2.52 2.90 -20.35
N SER A 210 -2.87 4.18 -20.49
CA SER A 210 -2.06 5.21 -21.15
C SER A 210 -1.19 5.99 -20.19
N MET A 211 -1.13 5.57 -18.93
CA MET A 211 -0.42 6.24 -17.83
C MET A 211 -0.94 7.66 -17.53
N ASN A 212 -2.21 7.95 -17.82
CA ASN A 212 -2.83 9.17 -17.34
C ASN A 212 -3.28 8.97 -15.90
N TRP A 213 -2.93 9.90 -15.03
CA TRP A 213 -3.37 9.91 -13.64
C TRP A 213 -4.88 9.98 -13.55
N GLN A 214 -5.46 9.04 -12.82
CA GLN A 214 -6.89 8.95 -12.58
C GLN A 214 -7.26 9.57 -11.24
N TYR A 215 -6.63 9.08 -10.18
CA TYR A 215 -6.78 9.61 -8.83
C TYR A 215 -5.66 9.12 -7.91
N THR A 216 -5.54 9.79 -6.76
CA THR A 216 -4.73 9.34 -5.63
C THR A 216 -5.65 9.20 -4.43
N GLU A 217 -5.51 8.11 -3.67
CA GLU A 217 -6.35 7.87 -2.50
C GLU A 217 -5.56 7.46 -1.27
N TRP A 218 -6.15 7.68 -0.11
CA TRP A 218 -5.74 7.12 1.16
C TRP A 218 -6.92 7.04 2.13
N PRO A 219 -6.97 6.01 3.01
CA PRO A 219 -8.02 5.88 4.01
C PRO A 219 -7.90 6.98 5.06
N VAL A 220 -9.04 7.46 5.50
CA VAL A 220 -9.14 8.41 6.60
C VAL A 220 -10.08 7.88 7.67
N LEU A 221 -9.85 8.27 8.92
CA LEU A 221 -10.78 7.91 9.98
C LEU A 221 -12.10 8.68 9.80
N PHE A 222 -13.24 8.01 9.99
CA PHE A 222 -14.54 8.67 9.88
C PHE A 222 -14.67 9.89 10.80
N SER A 223 -13.97 9.89 11.95
CA SER A 223 -13.91 11.04 12.87
C SER A 223 -13.29 12.29 12.22
N GLU A 224 -12.36 12.11 11.28
CA GLU A 224 -11.61 13.18 10.59
C GLU A 224 -12.38 13.77 9.40
N VAL A 225 -13.43 13.10 8.92
CA VAL A 225 -14.28 13.59 7.84
C VAL A 225 -15.00 14.87 8.27
N PRO A 226 -15.03 15.94 7.46
CA PRO A 226 -15.72 17.19 7.78
C PRO A 226 -17.21 17.00 8.07
N ALA A 227 -17.73 17.81 8.98
CA ALA A 227 -19.15 17.72 9.39
C ALA A 227 -20.12 17.84 8.21
N VAL A 228 -19.86 18.76 7.28
CA VAL A 228 -20.69 18.98 6.09
C VAL A 228 -20.82 17.72 5.22
N VAL A 229 -19.75 16.93 5.11
CA VAL A 229 -19.75 15.67 4.38
C VAL A 229 -20.51 14.59 5.15
N LYS A 230 -20.27 14.50 6.49
CA LYS A 230 -20.97 13.53 7.36
C LYS A 230 -22.49 13.77 7.43
N GLU A 231 -22.94 15.02 7.32
CA GLU A 231 -24.37 15.37 7.34
C GLU A 231 -25.16 14.71 6.21
N VAL A 232 -24.53 14.46 5.05
CA VAL A 232 -25.16 13.76 3.93
C VAL A 232 -25.61 12.36 4.35
N LEU A 233 -24.78 11.66 5.15
CA LEU A 233 -25.05 10.30 5.61
C LEU A 233 -26.17 10.24 6.69
N ASN A 234 -26.50 11.38 7.30
CA ASN A 234 -27.61 11.47 8.28
C ASN A 234 -28.98 11.54 7.61
N SER A 235 -29.03 11.63 6.28
CA SER A 235 -30.33 11.64 5.57
C SER A 235 -31.01 10.27 5.63
N THR A 236 -32.34 10.27 5.46
CA THR A 236 -33.15 9.04 5.46
C THR A 236 -32.71 8.04 4.37
N ALA A 237 -32.05 8.53 3.31
CA ALA A 237 -31.54 7.67 2.24
C ALA A 237 -30.47 6.70 2.74
N TYR A 238 -29.70 7.07 3.78
CA TYR A 238 -28.56 6.29 4.28
C TYR A 238 -28.75 5.78 5.72
N GLU A 239 -29.89 6.02 6.36
CA GLU A 239 -30.16 5.60 7.76
C GLU A 239 -30.02 4.09 8.00
N ASN A 240 -30.22 3.28 6.94
CA ASN A 240 -30.13 1.82 6.99
C ASN A 240 -28.75 1.28 6.58
N TYR A 241 -27.75 2.13 6.50
CA TYR A 241 -26.37 1.76 6.19
C TYR A 241 -25.44 2.02 7.37
N THR A 242 -24.31 1.32 7.37
CA THR A 242 -23.14 1.61 8.19
C THR A 242 -21.96 1.95 7.29
N VAL A 243 -21.11 2.87 7.71
CA VAL A 243 -19.87 3.16 6.99
C VAL A 243 -18.90 2.01 7.24
N ARG A 244 -18.49 1.31 6.19
CA ARG A 244 -17.45 0.27 6.21
C ARG A 244 -16.06 0.88 6.12
N SER A 245 -15.87 1.76 5.14
CA SER A 245 -14.62 2.50 4.95
C SER A 245 -14.89 3.89 4.38
N VAL A 246 -13.92 4.76 4.52
CA VAL A 246 -13.89 6.05 3.85
C VAL A 246 -12.47 6.37 3.42
N ASP A 247 -12.31 6.72 2.14
CA ASP A 247 -11.06 7.17 1.55
C ASP A 247 -11.18 8.62 1.12
N TYR A 248 -10.12 9.37 1.31
CA TYR A 248 -9.98 10.66 0.65
C TYR A 248 -9.40 10.42 -0.72
N ARG A 249 -10.02 10.96 -1.77
CA ARG A 249 -9.59 10.80 -3.16
C ARG A 249 -9.34 12.16 -3.81
N GLN A 250 -8.15 12.30 -4.36
CA GLN A 250 -7.77 13.44 -5.20
C GLN A 250 -7.97 13.08 -6.67
N PHE A 251 -8.68 13.91 -7.41
CA PHE A 251 -8.93 13.75 -8.85
C PHE A 251 -8.53 15.00 -9.63
N PRO A 252 -8.29 14.89 -10.95
CA PRO A 252 -8.08 16.07 -11.78
C PRO A 252 -9.23 17.09 -11.73
N GLN A 253 -10.46 16.62 -11.45
CA GLN A 253 -11.68 17.43 -11.45
C GLN A 253 -12.07 17.96 -10.06
N GLY A 254 -11.34 17.58 -9.02
CA GLY A 254 -11.59 17.97 -7.63
C GLY A 254 -11.68 16.81 -6.67
N ASP A 255 -11.35 17.09 -5.44
CA ASP A 255 -11.22 16.10 -4.37
C ASP A 255 -12.57 15.70 -3.81
N ARG A 256 -12.66 14.47 -3.27
CA ARG A 256 -13.87 13.91 -2.67
C ARG A 256 -13.56 12.88 -1.60
N TYR A 257 -14.56 12.57 -0.80
CA TYR A 257 -14.59 11.41 0.08
C TYR A 257 -15.34 10.27 -0.60
N HIS A 258 -14.71 9.11 -0.66
CA HIS A 258 -15.29 7.87 -1.18
C HIS A 258 -15.70 7.00 0.00
N PHE A 259 -16.99 6.75 0.16
CA PHE A 259 -17.54 5.89 1.20
C PHE A 259 -17.90 4.54 0.63
N VAL A 260 -17.59 3.48 1.35
CA VAL A 260 -18.21 2.17 1.18
C VAL A 260 -19.22 2.00 2.30
N LEU A 261 -20.48 1.85 1.93
CA LEU A 261 -21.61 1.74 2.83
C LEU A 261 -22.20 0.33 2.80
N THR A 262 -22.26 -0.32 3.97
CA THR A 262 -22.83 -1.67 4.10
C THR A 262 -24.26 -1.60 4.61
N PRO A 263 -25.25 -2.20 3.91
CA PRO A 263 -26.62 -2.26 4.40
C PRO A 263 -26.72 -3.06 5.71
N LYS A 264 -27.38 -2.52 6.73
CA LYS A 264 -27.53 -3.17 8.05
C LYS A 264 -28.23 -4.53 8.00
N GLN A 265 -29.11 -4.72 7.04
CA GLN A 265 -29.91 -5.95 6.90
C GLN A 265 -29.38 -6.93 5.86
N GLN A 266 -28.41 -6.52 5.03
CA GLN A 266 -27.86 -7.32 3.95
C GLN A 266 -26.34 -7.08 3.83
N PRO A 267 -25.55 -7.55 4.81
CA PRO A 267 -24.10 -7.45 4.73
C PRO A 267 -23.58 -8.13 3.44
N GLY A 268 -22.62 -7.48 2.76
CA GLY A 268 -22.03 -7.98 1.50
C GLY A 268 -22.64 -7.39 0.24
N LEU A 269 -23.71 -6.58 0.35
CA LEU A 269 -24.24 -5.76 -0.75
C LEU A 269 -23.83 -4.30 -0.55
N ASP A 270 -22.51 -4.06 -0.52
CA ASP A 270 -21.96 -2.75 -0.27
C ASP A 270 -22.26 -1.78 -1.41
N MET A 271 -22.39 -0.50 -1.07
CA MET A 271 -22.66 0.59 -1.99
C MET A 271 -21.53 1.63 -1.89
N ALA A 272 -21.01 2.06 -3.01
CA ALA A 272 -20.08 3.18 -3.08
C ALA A 272 -20.84 4.51 -3.15
N LEU A 273 -20.33 5.53 -2.44
CA LEU A 273 -20.86 6.88 -2.44
C LEU A 273 -19.74 7.90 -2.43
N ASP A 274 -19.66 8.73 -3.46
CA ASP A 274 -18.73 9.84 -3.55
C ASP A 274 -19.38 11.15 -3.11
N ILE A 275 -18.72 11.91 -2.22
CA ILE A 275 -19.20 13.19 -1.70
C ILE A 275 -18.04 14.20 -1.80
N ASP A 276 -18.27 15.35 -2.45
CA ASP A 276 -17.28 16.41 -2.53
C ASP A 276 -17.03 17.12 -1.18
N LEU A 277 -16.04 18.00 -1.13
CA LEU A 277 -15.68 18.71 0.09
C LEU A 277 -16.77 19.70 0.57
N GLN A 278 -17.76 20.01 -0.27
CA GLN A 278 -18.90 20.87 0.02
C GLN A 278 -20.14 20.09 0.48
N GLY A 279 -20.08 18.74 0.49
CA GLY A 279 -21.20 17.88 0.87
C GLY A 279 -22.16 17.56 -0.30
N ASN A 280 -21.75 17.75 -1.55
CA ASN A 280 -22.56 17.34 -2.68
C ASN A 280 -22.24 15.92 -3.08
N ILE A 281 -23.27 15.12 -3.36
CA ILE A 281 -23.10 13.76 -3.90
C ILE A 281 -22.67 13.87 -5.35
N ILE A 282 -21.58 13.17 -5.68
CA ILE A 282 -21.06 13.06 -7.05
C ILE A 282 -21.67 11.81 -7.69
N THR A 283 -22.53 12.01 -8.65
CA THR A 283 -23.06 10.91 -9.48
C THR A 283 -22.09 10.68 -10.65
N GLN A 284 -21.67 9.42 -10.83
CA GLN A 284 -20.84 9.00 -11.96
C GLN A 284 -21.66 8.90 -13.23
#